data_702aa41f7512b9e9a35380b845fb3dab
#
_entry.id   702aa41f7512b9e9a35380b845fb3dab
#
_cell.length_a   1.000
_cell.length_b   1.000
_cell.length_c   1.000
_cell.angle_alpha   90.00
_cell.angle_beta   90.00
_cell.angle_gamma   90.00
#
_symmetry.space_group_name_H-M   'P 1'
#
loop_
_entity.id
_entity.type
_entity.pdbx_description
1 polymer ?
#
loop_
_entity_poly.entity_id
_entity_poly.type
_entity_poly.pdbx_seq_one_letter_code
_entity_poly.pdbx_strand_id
1 'polypeptide(L)'
;MGPVMWLGCKLPLVRVERNYAGVPCDLIFGEGIVPSNLNDDALGRCLDTLAKEDLTMLIHKSSEMCVKRFGFESQVRHDDGSNYRFYGVEKDVPEGEIYPAIACHPKDGRHNTLHYCFQLSADENGILRLAKAHRGDISDVEADRETISFLGTVMDLAERRSITYVADSKAVTAETIRMLKGFDIR
;
A
#
# COMPACT_ATOMS: atom_id res chain seq x y z
N MET A 1 9.44 11.54 -4.32
CA MET A 1 8.10 11.25 -4.89
C MET A 1 6.99 11.13 -3.85
N GLY A 2 7.17 10.40 -2.74
CA GLY A 2 6.17 10.30 -1.68
C GLY A 2 5.55 11.64 -1.26
N PRO A 3 6.32 12.68 -0.89
CA PRO A 3 5.77 13.98 -0.50
C PRO A 3 4.92 14.64 -1.58
N VAL A 4 5.27 14.51 -2.86
CA VAL A 4 4.53 15.10 -3.98
C VAL A 4 3.12 14.52 -4.07
N MET A 5 2.98 13.23 -3.86
CA MET A 5 1.68 12.55 -3.92
C MET A 5 0.86 12.72 -2.63
N TRP A 6 1.53 12.88 -1.48
CA TRP A 6 0.88 13.03 -0.17
C TRP A 6 0.31 14.42 0.08
N LEU A 7 0.89 15.48 -0.49
CA LEU A 7 0.43 16.86 -0.27
C LEU A 7 -0.90 17.19 -0.98
N GLY A 8 -1.75 16.17 -1.17
CA GLY A 8 -3.13 16.37 -1.60
C GLY A 8 -3.31 16.67 -3.08
N CYS A 9 -2.31 16.35 -3.89
CA CYS A 9 -2.37 16.54 -5.33
C CYS A 9 -3.32 15.52 -5.97
N LYS A 10 -4.59 15.85 -6.07
CA LYS A 10 -5.61 15.09 -6.82
C LYS A 10 -5.56 15.35 -8.33
N LEU A 11 -4.42 15.81 -8.83
CA LEU A 11 -4.24 16.17 -10.24
C LEU A 11 -3.54 15.03 -11.01
N PRO A 12 -3.83 14.89 -12.31
CA PRO A 12 -3.04 14.04 -13.19
C PRO A 12 -1.56 14.45 -13.17
N LEU A 13 -0.65 13.52 -13.38
CA LEU A 13 0.80 13.76 -13.34
C LEU A 13 1.22 14.93 -14.23
N VAL A 14 0.62 15.08 -15.40
CA VAL A 14 0.84 16.19 -16.35
C VAL A 14 0.55 17.59 -15.78
N ARG A 15 -0.13 17.70 -14.65
CA ARG A 15 -0.48 18.97 -14.01
C ARG A 15 0.20 19.19 -12.66
N VAL A 16 1.01 18.24 -12.19
CA VAL A 16 1.66 18.32 -10.88
C VAL A 16 2.57 19.54 -10.81
N GLU A 17 3.37 19.80 -11.85
CA GLU A 17 4.23 20.99 -11.92
C GLU A 17 3.49 22.30 -11.63
N ARG A 18 2.29 22.47 -12.20
CA ARG A 18 1.47 23.68 -12.00
C ARG A 18 0.98 23.83 -10.56
N ASN A 19 0.77 22.71 -9.88
CA ASN A 19 0.30 22.71 -8.49
C ASN A 19 1.37 23.24 -7.52
N TYR A 20 2.63 23.14 -7.93
CA TYR A 20 3.78 23.63 -7.15
C TYR A 20 4.28 25.02 -7.63
N ALA A 21 3.60 25.66 -8.58
CA ALA A 21 3.91 27.02 -8.97
C ALA A 21 3.73 27.97 -7.76
N GLY A 22 4.81 28.64 -7.35
CA GLY A 22 4.83 29.52 -6.16
C GLY A 22 5.05 28.81 -4.82
N VAL A 23 5.22 27.48 -4.81
CA VAL A 23 5.60 26.74 -3.62
C VAL A 23 7.14 26.69 -3.53
N PRO A 24 7.74 26.91 -2.35
CA PRO A 24 9.20 26.79 -2.17
C PRO A 24 9.65 25.33 -2.22
N CYS A 25 9.76 24.78 -3.43
CA CYS A 25 10.08 23.38 -3.66
C CYS A 25 11.44 22.97 -3.11
N ASP A 26 12.41 23.86 -3.09
CA ASP A 26 13.74 23.67 -2.53
C ASP A 26 13.71 23.36 -1.02
N LEU A 27 12.80 24.00 -0.28
CA LEU A 27 12.63 23.74 1.15
C LEU A 27 11.93 22.39 1.43
N ILE A 28 11.03 21.96 0.52
CA ILE A 28 10.21 20.76 0.72
C ILE A 28 10.92 19.51 0.18
N PHE A 29 11.56 19.61 -0.98
CA PHE A 29 12.10 18.48 -1.73
C PHE A 29 13.62 18.44 -1.78
N GLY A 30 14.29 19.53 -1.35
CA GLY A 30 15.74 19.67 -1.33
C GLY A 30 16.25 20.80 -2.22
N GLU A 31 17.46 21.25 -1.91
CA GLU A 31 18.11 22.36 -2.61
C GLU A 31 18.17 22.16 -4.11
N GLY A 32 17.85 23.20 -4.86
CA GLY A 32 17.86 23.20 -6.34
C GLY A 32 16.62 22.59 -6.98
N ILE A 33 15.66 22.06 -6.22
CA ILE A 33 14.40 21.56 -6.77
C ILE A 33 13.45 22.71 -7.04
N VAL A 34 12.99 22.80 -8.29
CA VAL A 34 12.02 23.78 -8.76
C VAL A 34 10.77 23.09 -9.31
N PRO A 35 9.61 23.77 -9.44
CA PRO A 35 8.37 23.14 -9.93
C PRO A 35 8.53 22.38 -11.24
N SER A 36 9.34 22.86 -12.18
CA SER A 36 9.57 22.18 -13.47
C SER A 36 10.29 20.82 -13.37
N ASN A 37 10.94 20.55 -12.26
CA ASN A 37 11.50 19.21 -11.99
C ASN A 37 10.42 18.16 -11.62
N LEU A 38 9.21 18.63 -11.29
CA LEU A 38 8.08 17.77 -10.91
C LEU A 38 7.14 17.50 -12.09
N ASN A 39 7.69 17.47 -13.30
CA ASN A 39 6.94 17.17 -14.51
C ASN A 39 6.59 15.66 -14.60
N ASP A 40 5.65 15.33 -15.48
CA ASP A 40 5.12 13.98 -15.66
C ASP A 40 6.19 12.96 -16.08
N ASP A 41 7.14 13.35 -16.93
CA ASP A 41 8.26 12.49 -17.34
C ASP A 41 9.17 12.13 -16.15
N ALA A 42 9.51 13.10 -15.32
CA ALA A 42 10.34 12.85 -14.14
C ALA A 42 9.62 11.98 -13.11
N LEU A 43 8.33 12.26 -12.88
CA LEU A 43 7.50 11.46 -11.97
C LEU A 43 7.25 10.05 -12.53
N GLY A 44 7.03 9.91 -13.84
CA GLY A 44 6.92 8.63 -14.52
C GLY A 44 8.16 7.77 -14.34
N ARG A 45 9.36 8.31 -14.60
CA ARG A 45 10.63 7.59 -14.35
C ARG A 45 10.82 7.18 -12.89
N CYS A 46 10.34 8.00 -11.94
CA CYS A 46 10.35 7.62 -10.53
C CYS A 46 9.41 6.43 -10.27
N LEU A 47 8.22 6.40 -10.87
CA LEU A 47 7.30 5.27 -10.77
C LEU A 47 7.90 4.00 -11.38
N ASP A 48 8.52 4.09 -12.56
CA ASP A 48 9.19 2.97 -13.22
C ASP A 48 10.35 2.41 -12.37
N THR A 49 11.04 3.28 -11.64
CA THR A 49 12.10 2.86 -10.71
C THR A 49 11.51 2.15 -9.51
N LEU A 50 10.45 2.71 -8.90
CA LEU A 50 9.77 2.11 -7.76
C LEU A 50 9.12 0.77 -8.12
N ALA A 51 8.60 0.62 -9.35
CA ALA A 51 7.98 -0.62 -9.80
C ALA A 51 8.94 -1.82 -9.89
N LYS A 52 10.26 -1.58 -9.85
CA LYS A 52 11.29 -2.63 -9.82
C LYS A 52 11.62 -3.12 -8.41
N GLU A 53 11.09 -2.44 -7.40
CA GLU A 53 11.35 -2.72 -5.99
C GLU A 53 10.17 -3.45 -5.35
N ASP A 54 10.43 -4.16 -4.25
CA ASP A 54 9.37 -4.68 -3.39
C ASP A 54 8.70 -3.52 -2.65
N LEU A 55 7.60 -3.01 -3.21
CA LEU A 55 6.86 -1.87 -2.66
C LEU A 55 6.26 -2.17 -1.29
N THR A 56 5.86 -3.41 -1.04
CA THR A 56 5.33 -3.85 0.25
C THR A 56 6.40 -3.72 1.33
N MET A 57 7.59 -4.24 1.06
CA MET A 57 8.73 -4.13 1.96
C MET A 57 9.22 -2.69 2.12
N LEU A 58 9.17 -1.89 1.04
CA LEU A 58 9.55 -0.47 1.09
C LEU A 58 8.63 0.33 2.03
N ILE A 59 7.32 0.12 1.92
CA ILE A 59 6.34 0.76 2.80
C ILE A 59 6.56 0.31 4.25
N HIS A 60 6.71 -0.98 4.48
CA HIS A 60 6.98 -1.52 5.82
C HIS A 60 8.23 -0.88 6.45
N LYS A 61 9.38 -0.93 5.79
CA LYS A 61 10.62 -0.33 6.28
C LYS A 61 10.50 1.18 6.52
N SER A 62 9.83 1.90 5.63
CA SER A 62 9.62 3.34 5.78
C SER A 62 8.76 3.66 7.01
N SER A 63 7.72 2.87 7.26
CA SER A 63 6.88 3.02 8.44
C SER A 63 7.63 2.70 9.73
N GLU A 64 8.45 1.65 9.75
CA GLU A 64 9.31 1.31 10.90
C GLU A 64 10.29 2.45 11.22
N MET A 65 10.91 3.03 10.21
CA MET A 65 11.78 4.20 10.38
C MET A 65 11.01 5.39 10.96
N CYS A 66 9.80 5.65 10.50
CA CYS A 66 8.93 6.71 11.01
C CYS A 66 8.58 6.50 12.48
N VAL A 67 8.09 5.31 12.82
CA VAL A 67 7.74 4.91 14.19
C VAL A 67 8.95 5.07 15.13
N LYS A 68 10.11 4.55 14.73
CA LYS A 68 11.33 4.65 15.50
C LYS A 68 11.81 6.10 15.66
N ARG A 69 11.71 6.90 14.59
CA ARG A 69 12.18 8.30 14.59
C ARG A 69 11.35 9.20 15.51
N PHE A 70 10.04 8.95 15.57
CA PHE A 70 9.09 9.77 16.34
C PHE A 70 8.66 9.14 17.66
N GLY A 71 9.14 7.95 18.00
CA GLY A 71 8.85 7.27 19.26
C GLY A 71 7.39 6.84 19.40
N PHE A 72 6.71 6.49 18.30
CA PHE A 72 5.36 5.96 18.38
C PHE A 72 5.41 4.54 18.92
N GLU A 73 4.52 4.24 19.87
CA GLU A 73 4.25 2.86 20.29
C GLU A 73 3.05 2.34 19.50
N SER A 74 3.09 1.07 19.15
CA SER A 74 2.02 0.44 18.36
C SER A 74 1.81 -0.99 18.81
N GLN A 75 0.57 -1.30 19.21
CA GLN A 75 0.13 -2.61 19.70
C GLN A 75 -1.02 -3.19 18.89
N VAL A 76 -1.52 -2.46 17.90
CA VAL A 76 -2.65 -2.89 17.08
C VAL A 76 -2.28 -2.82 15.61
N ARG A 77 -2.79 -3.76 14.83
CA ARG A 77 -2.76 -3.75 13.36
C ARG A 77 -4.19 -3.89 12.85
N HIS A 78 -4.74 -2.79 12.35
CA HIS A 78 -6.01 -2.76 11.65
C HIS A 78 -5.78 -3.09 10.20
N ASP A 79 -6.36 -4.17 9.72
CA ASP A 79 -6.21 -4.64 8.35
C ASP A 79 -7.53 -4.59 7.60
N ASP A 80 -7.51 -4.04 6.38
CA ASP A 80 -8.71 -3.93 5.54
C ASP A 80 -8.34 -3.89 4.06
N GLY A 81 -9.21 -4.48 3.24
CA GLY A 81 -9.10 -4.53 1.79
C GLY A 81 -9.91 -3.45 1.10
N SER A 82 -9.27 -2.63 0.27
CA SER A 82 -9.93 -1.62 -0.56
C SER A 82 -9.83 -1.95 -2.04
N ASN A 83 -10.98 -1.99 -2.73
CA ASN A 83 -11.05 -2.25 -4.16
C ASN A 83 -11.01 -0.96 -4.96
N TYR A 84 -10.09 -0.89 -5.92
CA TYR A 84 -9.97 0.21 -6.86
C TYR A 84 -10.39 -0.22 -8.25
N ARG A 85 -11.11 0.67 -8.94
CA ARG A 85 -11.64 0.44 -10.27
C ARG A 85 -10.96 1.34 -11.30
N PHE A 86 -10.74 0.74 -12.47
CA PHE A 86 -10.14 1.42 -13.61
C PHE A 86 -10.97 1.16 -14.86
N TYR A 87 -10.99 2.13 -15.75
CA TYR A 87 -11.52 1.95 -17.10
C TYR A 87 -10.34 1.63 -18.04
N GLY A 88 -10.46 0.56 -18.79
CA GLY A 88 -9.40 0.15 -19.69
C GLY A 88 -9.64 -1.24 -20.26
N VAL A 89 -8.66 -1.74 -20.97
CA VAL A 89 -8.62 -3.09 -21.51
C VAL A 89 -7.67 -3.92 -20.67
N GLU A 90 -8.07 -5.14 -20.33
CA GLU A 90 -7.22 -6.11 -19.66
C GLU A 90 -5.97 -6.38 -20.52
N LYS A 91 -4.80 -6.36 -19.88
CA LYS A 91 -3.53 -6.63 -20.54
C LYS A 91 -2.93 -7.90 -19.97
N ASP A 92 -2.39 -8.73 -20.86
CA ASP A 92 -1.52 -9.82 -20.44
C ASP A 92 -0.25 -9.24 -19.82
N VAL A 93 0.05 -9.69 -18.62
CA VAL A 93 1.26 -9.30 -17.89
C VAL A 93 2.12 -10.55 -17.73
N PRO A 94 3.43 -10.50 -18.02
CA PRO A 94 4.33 -11.62 -17.82
C PRO A 94 4.26 -12.17 -16.39
N GLU A 95 4.45 -13.47 -16.26
CA GLU A 95 4.46 -14.15 -14.96
C GLU A 95 5.58 -13.58 -14.08
N GLY A 96 5.24 -13.19 -12.86
CA GLY A 96 6.17 -12.57 -11.90
C GLY A 96 6.23 -11.05 -11.94
N GLU A 97 5.52 -10.39 -12.86
CA GLU A 97 5.32 -8.95 -12.85
C GLU A 97 4.09 -8.55 -12.02
N ILE A 98 3.87 -7.24 -11.88
CA ILE A 98 2.76 -6.66 -11.09
C ILE A 98 1.43 -7.30 -11.50
N TYR A 99 0.61 -7.67 -10.52
CA TYR A 99 -0.70 -8.24 -10.76
C TYR A 99 -1.53 -7.39 -11.74
N PRO A 100 -2.03 -7.96 -12.85
CA PRO A 100 -2.82 -7.21 -13.80
C PRO A 100 -4.14 -6.79 -13.17
N ALA A 101 -4.60 -5.58 -13.52
CA ALA A 101 -5.98 -5.23 -13.26
C ALA A 101 -6.88 -6.14 -14.11
N ILE A 102 -7.79 -6.81 -13.46
CA ILE A 102 -8.65 -7.80 -14.11
C ILE A 102 -10.12 -7.40 -14.11
N ALA A 103 -10.85 -7.85 -15.12
CA ALA A 103 -12.30 -7.80 -15.13
C ALA A 103 -12.83 -8.86 -14.16
N CYS A 104 -13.36 -8.45 -13.02
CA CYS A 104 -13.98 -9.34 -12.06
C CYS A 104 -15.42 -8.90 -11.75
N HIS A 105 -16.17 -9.76 -11.04
CA HIS A 105 -17.55 -9.45 -10.66
C HIS A 105 -17.54 -8.36 -9.57
N PRO A 106 -17.97 -7.14 -9.91
CA PRO A 106 -17.96 -6.05 -8.93
C PRO A 106 -19.05 -6.27 -7.88
N LYS A 107 -18.72 -6.00 -6.63
CA LYS A 107 -19.69 -6.02 -5.50
C LYS A 107 -20.90 -5.06 -5.73
N ASP A 108 -20.78 -4.12 -6.68
CA ASP A 108 -21.79 -3.09 -6.99
C ASP A 108 -22.47 -3.24 -8.38
N GLY A 109 -22.30 -4.38 -9.05
CA GLY A 109 -23.00 -4.73 -10.29
C GLY A 109 -22.56 -3.95 -11.55
N ARG A 110 -21.49 -3.16 -11.50
CA ARG A 110 -20.97 -2.44 -12.66
C ARG A 110 -20.02 -3.34 -13.46
N HIS A 111 -20.46 -3.76 -14.61
CA HIS A 111 -19.67 -4.52 -15.57
C HIS A 111 -18.75 -3.60 -16.39
N ASN A 112 -17.70 -4.14 -16.99
CA ASN A 112 -16.73 -3.45 -17.85
C ASN A 112 -15.71 -2.53 -17.12
N THR A 113 -15.33 -2.86 -15.92
CA THR A 113 -14.23 -2.19 -15.20
C THR A 113 -13.17 -3.19 -14.79
N LEU A 114 -11.92 -2.75 -14.79
CA LEU A 114 -10.78 -3.49 -14.24
C LEU A 114 -10.62 -3.18 -12.76
N HIS A 115 -10.19 -4.15 -11.99
CA HIS A 115 -10.08 -4.02 -10.54
C HIS A 115 -8.71 -4.41 -10.02
N TYR A 116 -8.23 -3.65 -9.02
CA TYR A 116 -7.21 -4.05 -8.06
C TYR A 116 -7.80 -4.07 -6.66
N CYS A 117 -7.30 -4.96 -5.83
CA CYS A 117 -7.49 -4.90 -4.39
C CYS A 117 -6.19 -4.40 -3.74
N PHE A 118 -6.29 -3.42 -2.85
CA PHE A 118 -5.19 -3.01 -1.98
C PHE A 118 -5.53 -3.43 -0.56
N GLN A 119 -4.71 -4.32 -0.01
CA GLN A 119 -4.75 -4.64 1.41
C GLN A 119 -3.89 -3.62 2.14
N LEU A 120 -4.48 -2.96 3.11
CA LEU A 120 -3.85 -1.89 3.90
C LEU A 120 -3.87 -2.28 5.36
N SER A 121 -2.73 -2.20 6.01
CA SER A 121 -2.62 -2.42 7.46
C SER A 121 -2.08 -1.15 8.12
N ALA A 122 -2.83 -0.60 9.07
CA ALA A 122 -2.47 0.59 9.81
C ALA A 122 -2.43 0.30 11.32
N ASP A 123 -1.65 1.09 12.05
CA ASP A 123 -1.66 1.03 13.51
C ASP A 123 -2.72 1.95 14.13
N GLU A 124 -2.84 1.92 15.46
CA GLU A 124 -3.77 2.76 16.23
C GLU A 124 -3.49 4.25 16.10
N ASN A 125 -2.30 4.65 15.65
CA ASN A 125 -1.93 6.04 15.38
C ASN A 125 -2.30 6.47 13.94
N GLY A 126 -2.88 5.57 13.14
CA GLY A 126 -3.20 5.81 11.74
C GLY A 126 -1.98 5.76 10.82
N ILE A 127 -0.86 5.23 11.28
CA ILE A 127 0.34 5.06 10.45
C ILE A 127 0.17 3.81 9.61
N LEU A 128 0.26 3.97 8.30
CA LEU A 128 0.24 2.85 7.36
C LEU A 128 1.50 2.00 7.55
N ARG A 129 1.32 0.78 8.03
CA ARG A 129 2.41 -0.15 8.35
C ARG A 129 2.70 -1.11 7.21
N LEU A 130 1.72 -1.37 6.38
CA LEU A 130 1.79 -2.26 5.23
C LEU A 130 0.78 -1.83 4.18
N ALA A 131 1.15 -1.94 2.92
CA ALA A 131 0.23 -1.92 1.80
C ALA A 131 0.68 -2.95 0.76
N LYS A 132 -0.25 -3.75 0.29
CA LYS A 132 0.00 -4.75 -0.75
C LYS A 132 -1.08 -4.67 -1.82
N ALA A 133 -0.65 -4.65 -3.07
CA ALA A 133 -1.55 -4.74 -4.22
C ALA A 133 -1.81 -6.22 -4.55
N HIS A 134 -3.05 -6.54 -4.85
CA HIS A 134 -3.51 -7.86 -5.28
C HIS A 134 -4.36 -7.76 -6.53
N ARG A 135 -4.55 -8.87 -7.19
CA ARG A 135 -5.56 -9.01 -8.25
C ARG A 135 -6.94 -8.64 -7.69
N GLY A 136 -7.78 -8.05 -8.54
CA GLY A 136 -9.11 -7.61 -8.11
C GLY A 136 -10.08 -8.72 -7.72
N ASP A 137 -9.76 -9.97 -8.04
CA ASP A 137 -10.54 -11.17 -7.69
C ASP A 137 -10.07 -11.89 -6.42
N ILE A 138 -9.05 -11.38 -5.74
CA ILE A 138 -8.60 -11.98 -4.48
C ILE A 138 -9.74 -12.01 -3.46
N SER A 139 -9.85 -13.08 -2.72
CA SER A 139 -10.76 -13.14 -1.59
C SER A 139 -10.20 -12.38 -0.39
N ASP A 140 -11.08 -11.76 0.41
CA ASP A 140 -10.70 -11.06 1.64
C ASP A 140 -9.84 -12.00 2.55
N VAL A 141 -10.26 -13.26 2.67
CA VAL A 141 -9.55 -14.29 3.48
C VAL A 141 -8.14 -14.58 2.96
N GLU A 142 -7.94 -14.62 1.66
CA GLU A 142 -6.62 -14.88 1.08
C GLU A 142 -5.69 -13.67 1.24
N ALA A 143 -6.19 -12.46 1.07
CA ALA A 143 -5.45 -11.23 1.32
C ALA A 143 -5.00 -11.12 2.78
N ASP A 144 -5.90 -11.45 3.73
CA ASP A 144 -5.56 -11.50 5.17
C ASP A 144 -4.48 -12.54 5.49
N ARG A 145 -4.55 -13.73 4.88
CA ARG A 145 -3.53 -14.77 5.06
C ARG A 145 -2.15 -14.31 4.59
N GLU A 146 -2.11 -13.63 3.45
CA GLU A 146 -0.85 -13.08 2.93
C GLU A 146 -0.31 -11.99 3.86
N THR A 147 -1.16 -11.12 4.42
CA THR A 147 -0.76 -10.13 5.42
C THR A 147 -0.22 -10.78 6.68
N ILE A 148 -0.94 -11.75 7.24
CA ILE A 148 -0.50 -12.48 8.46
C ILE A 148 0.84 -13.18 8.21
N SER A 149 1.01 -13.82 7.06
CA SER A 149 2.27 -14.47 6.68
C SER A 149 3.42 -13.48 6.57
N PHE A 150 3.17 -12.31 5.97
CA PHE A 150 4.15 -11.23 5.86
C PHE A 150 4.57 -10.73 7.26
N LEU A 151 3.61 -10.39 8.12
CA LEU A 151 3.89 -9.97 9.50
C LEU A 151 4.70 -11.03 10.27
N GLY A 152 4.34 -12.30 10.12
CA GLY A 152 5.08 -13.43 10.70
C GLY A 152 6.53 -13.55 10.23
N THR A 153 6.83 -13.02 9.03
CA THR A 153 8.16 -13.06 8.44
C THR A 153 9.02 -11.85 8.81
N VAL A 154 8.42 -10.63 8.83
CA VAL A 154 9.18 -9.38 8.99
C VAL A 154 9.31 -8.93 10.43
N MET A 155 8.41 -9.35 11.32
CA MET A 155 8.42 -8.99 12.74
C MET A 155 9.19 -10.03 13.55
N ASP A 156 9.93 -9.57 14.55
CA ASP A 156 10.52 -10.47 15.53
C ASP A 156 9.48 -11.06 16.52
N LEU A 157 9.89 -11.98 17.35
CA LEU A 157 8.99 -12.69 18.28
C LEU A 157 8.37 -11.73 19.32
N ALA A 158 9.13 -10.76 19.81
CA ALA A 158 8.66 -9.81 20.82
C ALA A 158 7.61 -8.87 20.21
N GLU A 159 7.87 -8.37 19.02
CA GLU A 159 6.93 -7.55 18.25
C GLU A 159 5.63 -8.30 17.96
N ARG A 160 5.71 -9.54 17.46
CA ARG A 160 4.54 -10.36 17.16
C ARG A 160 3.65 -10.60 18.38
N ARG A 161 4.25 -10.86 19.54
CA ARG A 161 3.53 -11.06 20.82
C ARG A 161 2.92 -9.78 21.37
N SER A 162 3.42 -8.62 20.98
CA SER A 162 2.93 -7.31 21.44
C SER A 162 1.72 -6.82 20.67
N ILE A 163 1.49 -7.31 19.44
CA ILE A 163 0.43 -6.79 18.58
C ILE A 163 -0.87 -7.60 18.69
N THR A 164 -1.98 -6.88 18.51
CA THR A 164 -3.32 -7.43 18.29
C THR A 164 -3.72 -7.17 16.83
N TYR A 165 -4.01 -8.23 16.10
CA TYR A 165 -4.48 -8.15 14.72
C TYR A 165 -6.00 -7.95 14.69
N VAL A 166 -6.45 -6.93 13.98
CA VAL A 166 -7.86 -6.55 13.84
C VAL A 166 -8.22 -6.51 12.36
N ALA A 167 -9.17 -7.32 11.95
CA ALA A 167 -9.68 -7.38 10.58
C ALA A 167 -11.19 -7.56 10.56
N ASP A 168 -11.82 -7.50 9.37
CA ASP A 168 -13.25 -7.78 9.19
C ASP A 168 -13.59 -9.22 9.65
N SER A 169 -14.82 -9.42 10.05
CA SER A 169 -15.37 -10.72 10.49
C SER A 169 -15.17 -11.85 9.48
N LYS A 170 -15.09 -11.54 8.18
CA LYS A 170 -14.78 -12.49 7.12
C LYS A 170 -13.38 -13.09 7.22
N ALA A 171 -12.42 -12.35 7.78
CA ALA A 171 -11.08 -12.83 8.07
C ALA A 171 -11.04 -13.95 9.12
N VAL A 172 -12.08 -14.05 9.96
CA VAL A 172 -12.16 -15.00 11.07
C VAL A 172 -12.47 -16.40 10.54
N THR A 173 -11.45 -17.11 10.10
CA THR A 173 -11.52 -18.53 9.70
C THR A 173 -10.68 -19.39 10.63
N ALA A 174 -10.97 -20.69 10.68
CA ALA A 174 -10.15 -21.63 11.48
C ALA A 174 -8.68 -21.63 11.03
N GLU A 175 -8.41 -21.31 9.77
CA GLU A 175 -7.07 -21.29 9.22
C GLU A 175 -6.34 -20.01 9.59
N THR A 176 -6.95 -18.82 9.42
CA THR A 176 -6.35 -17.55 9.84
C THR A 176 -6.04 -17.54 11.33
N ILE A 177 -6.94 -18.10 12.17
CA ILE A 177 -6.69 -18.25 13.61
C ILE A 177 -5.50 -19.16 13.88
N ARG A 178 -5.34 -20.28 13.14
CA ARG A 178 -4.16 -21.15 13.30
C ARG A 178 -2.87 -20.45 12.87
N MET A 179 -2.90 -19.65 11.81
CA MET A 179 -1.75 -18.87 11.35
C MET A 179 -1.34 -17.83 12.39
N LEU A 180 -2.27 -17.04 12.90
CA LEU A 180 -2.01 -16.05 13.96
C LEU A 180 -1.36 -16.71 15.19
N LYS A 181 -1.94 -17.83 15.66
CA LYS A 181 -1.37 -18.61 16.77
C LYS A 181 0.02 -19.18 16.44
N GLY A 182 0.23 -19.66 15.21
CA GLY A 182 1.51 -20.20 14.75
C GLY A 182 2.62 -19.16 14.72
N PHE A 183 2.27 -17.89 14.50
CA PHE A 183 3.20 -16.76 14.54
C PHE A 183 3.26 -16.03 15.89
N ASP A 184 2.53 -16.50 16.91
CA ASP A 184 2.42 -15.81 18.22
C ASP A 184 1.78 -14.39 18.10
N ILE A 185 0.89 -14.14 17.15
CA ILE A 185 0.13 -12.90 16.99
C ILE A 185 -1.24 -13.08 17.67
N ARG A 186 -1.72 -12.03 18.37
CA ARG A 186 -3.02 -12.04 19.06
C ARG A 186 -4.16 -11.54 18.17
#